data_c7549ee3133f668b32384c5e4714932e
#
_entry.id   c7549ee3133f668b32384c5e4714932e
#
_cell.length_a   1.000
_cell.length_b   1.000
_cell.length_c   1.000
_cell.angle_alpha   90.00
_cell.angle_beta   90.00
_cell.angle_gamma   90.00
#
_symmetry.space_group_name_H-M   'P 1'
#
loop_
_entity.id
_entity.type
_entity.pdbx_description
1 polymer ?
#
loop_
_entity_poly.entity_id
_entity_poly.type
_entity_poly.pdbx_seq_one_letter_code
_entity_poly.pdbx_strand_id
1 'polypeptide(L)'
;LIPVVEALTPEVMAMASGASSSGLGSGGMISKLQAAQIATRAGIALGILNGTHEAPITHALAEGTGTLFLPVSAASARKAWLGGRLAPAGELRVDKGCAEALKGGASLLAAGVVGVSGQFR
;
A
#
# COMPACT_ATOMS: atom_id res chain seq x y z
N LEU A 1 -12.08 -2.98 18.06
CA LEU A 1 -11.35 -1.95 17.31
C LEU A 1 -9.86 -2.20 17.48
N ILE A 2 -9.08 -2.16 16.39
CA ILE A 2 -7.61 -2.25 16.44
C ILE A 2 -7.09 -0.83 16.38
N PRO A 3 -6.44 -0.29 17.43
CA PRO A 3 -6.04 1.11 17.46
C PRO A 3 -4.83 1.39 16.55
N VAL A 4 -3.87 0.46 16.47
CA VAL A 4 -2.66 0.59 15.65
C VAL A 4 -2.41 -0.68 14.86
N VAL A 5 -2.10 -0.53 13.57
CA VAL A 5 -1.70 -1.59 12.65
C VAL A 5 -0.29 -1.30 12.15
N GLU A 6 0.68 -2.08 12.59
CA GLU A 6 2.08 -1.93 12.18
C GLU A 6 2.34 -2.49 10.78
N ALA A 7 1.61 -3.55 10.40
CA ALA A 7 1.70 -4.15 9.07
C ALA A 7 0.34 -4.66 8.60
N LEU A 8 0.02 -4.42 7.34
CA LEU A 8 -1.17 -4.95 6.67
C LEU A 8 -0.92 -6.40 6.22
N THR A 9 -1.16 -7.34 7.14
CA THR A 9 -1.06 -8.77 6.87
C THR A 9 -2.32 -9.31 6.16
N PRO A 10 -2.26 -10.50 5.52
CA PRO A 10 -3.44 -11.14 4.94
C PRO A 10 -4.59 -11.31 5.93
N GLU A 11 -4.29 -11.55 7.21
CA GLU A 11 -5.29 -11.69 8.27
C GLU A 11 -6.04 -10.37 8.51
N VAL A 12 -5.31 -9.24 8.57
CA VAL A 12 -5.91 -7.90 8.69
C VAL A 12 -6.78 -7.57 7.48
N MET A 13 -6.33 -7.95 6.27
CA MET A 13 -7.12 -7.78 5.05
C MET A 13 -8.39 -8.65 5.06
N ALA A 14 -8.31 -9.88 5.57
CA ALA A 14 -9.46 -10.79 5.68
C ALA A 14 -10.53 -10.27 6.65
N MET A 15 -10.16 -9.52 7.69
CA MET A 15 -11.12 -8.92 8.64
C MET A 15 -12.03 -7.87 7.98
N ALA A 16 -11.66 -7.36 6.80
CA ALA A 16 -12.44 -6.39 6.04
C ALA A 16 -13.55 -7.01 5.19
N SER A 17 -13.71 -8.34 5.22
CA SER A 17 -14.74 -9.07 4.47
C SER A 17 -16.13 -8.83 5.10
N GLY A 18 -16.79 -7.75 4.66
CA GLY A 18 -18.16 -7.40 5.07
C GLY A 18 -18.71 -6.25 4.24
N ALA A 19 -20.00 -6.25 3.99
CA ALA A 19 -20.67 -5.15 3.32
C ALA A 19 -20.53 -3.84 4.13
N SER A 20 -20.41 -2.72 3.45
CA SER A 20 -20.44 -1.40 4.09
C SER A 20 -21.74 -1.23 4.86
N SER A 21 -21.67 -1.07 6.17
CA SER A 21 -22.84 -0.89 7.03
C SER A 21 -23.46 0.51 6.95
N SER A 22 -22.79 1.49 6.34
CA SER A 22 -23.19 2.88 6.39
C SER A 22 -23.98 3.40 5.16
N GLY A 23 -24.01 2.64 4.05
CA GLY A 23 -24.70 3.09 2.82
C GLY A 23 -24.18 4.39 2.20
N LEU A 24 -23.26 5.09 2.85
CA LEU A 24 -22.76 6.42 2.49
C LEU A 24 -21.57 6.41 1.54
N GLY A 25 -21.22 5.27 0.94
CA GLY A 25 -20.11 5.19 -0.01
C GLY A 25 -20.04 3.85 -0.71
N SER A 26 -19.60 3.85 -1.96
CA SER A 26 -19.43 2.63 -2.77
C SER A 26 -18.20 1.80 -2.39
N GLY A 27 -17.28 2.36 -1.57
CA GLY A 27 -16.04 1.70 -1.15
C GLY A 27 -16.16 1.13 0.26
N GLY A 28 -16.26 -0.19 0.38
CA GLY A 28 -16.26 -0.88 1.67
C GLY A 28 -14.92 -0.77 2.42
N MET A 29 -14.78 -1.48 3.55
CA MET A 29 -13.54 -1.50 4.33
C MET A 29 -12.35 -1.98 3.50
N ILE A 30 -12.55 -2.87 2.55
CA ILE A 30 -11.49 -3.36 1.65
C ILE A 30 -10.81 -2.23 0.90
N SER A 31 -11.56 -1.29 0.31
CA SER A 31 -10.97 -0.17 -0.43
C SER A 31 -10.19 0.79 0.49
N LYS A 32 -10.63 0.96 1.74
CA LYS A 32 -9.89 1.74 2.74
C LYS A 32 -8.56 1.04 3.12
N LEU A 33 -8.57 -0.28 3.29
CA LEU A 33 -7.33 -1.03 3.55
C LEU A 33 -6.39 -1.05 2.35
N GLN A 34 -6.91 -1.09 1.11
CA GLN A 34 -6.09 -0.93 -0.08
C GLN A 34 -5.41 0.44 -0.14
N ALA A 35 -6.15 1.51 0.19
CA ALA A 35 -5.58 2.84 0.29
C ALA A 35 -4.52 2.92 1.40
N ALA A 36 -4.77 2.30 2.56
CA ALA A 36 -3.79 2.20 3.64
C ALA A 36 -2.52 1.44 3.21
N GLN A 37 -2.67 0.37 2.44
CA GLN A 37 -1.53 -0.38 1.90
C GLN A 37 -0.67 0.47 0.95
N ILE A 38 -1.29 1.27 0.10
CA ILE A 38 -0.58 2.18 -0.80
C ILE A 38 0.15 3.26 0.00
N ALA A 39 -0.52 3.90 0.96
CA ALA A 39 0.04 4.96 1.78
C ALA A 39 1.22 4.46 2.62
N THR A 40 1.04 3.36 3.35
CA THR A 40 2.08 2.81 4.25
C THR A 40 3.31 2.32 3.49
N ARG A 41 3.14 1.75 2.30
CA ARG A 41 4.27 1.42 1.40
C ARG A 41 4.98 2.66 0.88
N ALA A 42 4.28 3.78 0.73
CA ALA A 42 4.85 5.08 0.36
C ALA A 42 5.54 5.80 1.54
N GLY A 43 5.59 5.18 2.72
CA GLY A 43 6.18 5.79 3.91
C GLY A 43 5.25 6.80 4.59
N ILE A 44 3.95 6.76 4.31
CA ILE A 44 2.94 7.68 4.84
C ILE A 44 2.05 6.92 5.82
N ALA A 45 1.89 7.43 7.04
CA ALA A 45 0.89 6.91 7.97
C ALA A 45 -0.53 7.27 7.49
N LEU A 46 -1.49 6.36 7.69
CA LEU A 46 -2.88 6.59 7.32
C LEU A 46 -3.81 6.27 8.50
N GLY A 47 -4.74 7.18 8.80
CA GLY A 47 -5.78 6.97 9.82
C GLY A 47 -7.14 6.64 9.18
N ILE A 48 -7.82 5.64 9.72
CA ILE A 48 -9.24 5.38 9.43
C ILE A 48 -10.03 5.71 10.70
N LEU A 49 -10.98 6.62 10.57
CA LEU A 49 -11.80 7.08 11.68
C LEU A 49 -13.28 7.14 11.30
N ASN A 50 -14.15 7.28 12.32
CA ASN A 50 -15.59 7.41 12.10
C ASN A 50 -15.92 8.85 11.66
N GLY A 51 -16.35 9.02 10.42
CA GLY A 51 -16.70 10.31 9.84
C GLY A 51 -18.11 10.80 10.17
N THR A 52 -18.90 10.08 10.99
CA THR A 52 -20.27 10.49 11.34
C THR A 52 -20.34 11.48 12.51
N HIS A 53 -19.25 11.70 13.22
CA HIS A 53 -19.18 12.69 14.29
C HIS A 53 -19.07 14.10 13.73
N GLU A 54 -19.60 15.07 14.46
CA GLU A 54 -19.28 16.47 14.25
C GLU A 54 -17.78 16.70 14.55
N ALA A 55 -17.06 17.33 13.62
CA ALA A 55 -15.60 17.47 13.69
C ALA A 55 -14.83 16.15 13.91
N PRO A 56 -14.95 15.17 12.99
CA PRO A 56 -14.51 13.80 13.22
C PRO A 56 -13.00 13.66 13.46
N ILE A 57 -12.18 14.51 12.85
CA ILE A 57 -10.72 14.49 13.04
C ILE A 57 -10.36 14.96 14.46
N THR A 58 -10.94 16.07 14.91
CA THR A 58 -10.71 16.61 16.25
C THR A 58 -11.16 15.62 17.32
N HIS A 59 -12.34 15.00 17.11
CA HIS A 59 -12.87 13.97 18.00
C HIS A 59 -11.93 12.78 18.08
N ALA A 60 -11.49 12.25 16.95
CA ALA A 60 -10.60 11.10 16.91
C ALA A 60 -9.25 11.37 17.58
N LEU A 61 -8.69 12.58 17.44
CA LEU A 61 -7.44 12.97 18.09
C LEU A 61 -7.60 13.16 19.60
N ALA A 62 -8.73 13.71 20.04
CA ALA A 62 -8.99 13.92 21.48
C ALA A 62 -9.26 12.61 22.22
N GLU A 63 -10.06 11.72 21.64
CA GLU A 63 -10.52 10.49 22.26
C GLU A 63 -9.62 9.27 21.94
N GLY A 64 -8.63 9.42 21.06
CA GLY A 64 -7.77 8.32 20.62
C GLY A 64 -8.54 7.23 19.86
N THR A 65 -9.62 7.61 19.16
CA THR A 65 -10.49 6.66 18.47
C THR A 65 -10.10 6.52 16.99
N GLY A 66 -10.32 5.33 16.42
CA GLY A 66 -9.96 5.02 15.04
C GLY A 66 -8.87 3.95 14.94
N THR A 67 -8.34 3.77 13.74
CA THR A 67 -7.23 2.86 13.46
C THR A 67 -6.13 3.60 12.72
N LEU A 68 -4.93 3.62 13.29
CA LEU A 68 -3.73 4.19 12.66
C LEU A 68 -2.90 3.08 12.03
N PHE A 69 -2.61 3.22 10.74
CA PHE A 69 -1.70 2.36 10.00
C PHE A 69 -0.33 3.02 9.91
N LEU A 70 0.69 2.34 10.41
CA LEU A 70 2.06 2.87 10.43
C LEU A 70 2.78 2.60 9.10
N PRO A 71 3.71 3.48 8.69
CA PRO A 71 4.50 3.27 7.48
C PRO A 71 5.43 2.06 7.63
N VAL A 72 5.47 1.19 6.63
CA VAL A 72 6.26 -0.07 6.66
C VAL A 72 7.71 0.17 6.25
N SER A 73 8.03 1.21 5.50
CA SER A 73 9.39 1.49 5.04
C SER A 73 9.59 2.96 4.65
N ALA A 74 10.83 3.41 4.80
CA ALA A 74 11.33 4.69 4.27
C ALA A 74 11.77 4.58 2.79
N ALA A 75 11.21 3.66 2.00
CA ALA A 75 11.47 3.62 0.57
C ALA A 75 11.12 4.99 -0.03
N SER A 76 11.95 5.48 -0.98
CA SER A 76 11.67 6.81 -1.54
C SER A 76 10.23 6.86 -2.03
N ALA A 77 9.48 7.87 -1.64
CA ALA A 77 8.05 8.04 -1.96
C ALA A 77 7.76 7.87 -3.47
N ARG A 78 8.73 8.22 -4.32
CA ARG A 78 8.67 8.04 -5.78
C ARG A 78 8.65 6.56 -6.20
N LYS A 79 9.52 5.72 -5.59
CA LYS A 79 9.57 4.27 -5.90
C LYS A 79 8.31 3.56 -5.42
N ALA A 80 7.83 3.92 -4.25
CA ALA A 80 6.61 3.38 -3.67
C ALA A 80 5.36 3.79 -4.47
N TRP A 81 5.29 5.04 -4.95
CA TRP A 81 4.22 5.53 -5.80
C TRP A 81 4.16 4.79 -7.14
N LEU A 82 5.31 4.54 -7.79
CA LEU A 82 5.40 3.77 -9.02
C LEU A 82 4.97 2.30 -8.79
N GLY A 83 5.42 1.68 -7.71
CA GLY A 83 5.08 0.28 -7.40
C GLY A 83 3.61 0.02 -7.04
N GLY A 84 2.89 1.04 -6.57
CA GLY A 84 1.49 0.90 -6.13
C GLY A 84 0.43 1.18 -7.21
N ARG A 85 0.79 1.79 -8.33
CA ARG A 85 -0.16 2.29 -9.34
C ARG A 85 -0.26 1.49 -10.63
N LEU A 86 0.75 0.70 -10.95
CA LEU A 86 0.81 0.00 -12.23
C LEU A 86 0.52 -1.48 -12.04
N ALA A 87 -0.56 -1.96 -12.63
CA ALA A 87 -0.67 -3.39 -12.90
C ALA A 87 0.51 -3.76 -13.81
N PRO A 88 1.36 -4.74 -13.43
CA PRO A 88 2.49 -5.13 -14.26
C PRO A 88 1.97 -5.65 -15.60
N ALA A 89 2.48 -5.10 -16.70
CA ALA A 89 2.16 -5.55 -18.06
C ALA A 89 2.97 -6.79 -18.46
N GLY A 90 4.00 -7.13 -17.69
CA GLY A 90 4.86 -8.27 -17.90
C GLY A 90 5.95 -8.39 -16.85
N GLU A 91 6.82 -9.37 -17.04
CA GLU A 91 7.92 -9.71 -16.13
C GLU A 91 9.23 -9.82 -16.92
N LEU A 92 10.28 -9.25 -16.35
CA LEU A 92 11.66 -9.40 -16.83
C LEU A 92 12.43 -10.27 -15.83
N ARG A 93 12.96 -11.39 -16.27
CA ARG A 93 13.91 -12.19 -15.48
C ARG A 93 15.32 -11.70 -15.76
N VAL A 94 16.07 -11.43 -14.71
CA VAL A 94 17.44 -10.93 -14.79
C VAL A 94 18.40 -11.90 -14.13
N ASP A 95 19.67 -11.89 -14.55
CA ASP A 95 20.71 -12.66 -13.91
C ASP A 95 21.08 -12.08 -12.51
N LYS A 96 21.91 -12.83 -11.77
CA LYS A 96 22.30 -12.45 -10.41
C LYS A 96 23.09 -11.14 -10.36
N GLY A 97 24.00 -10.93 -11.33
CA GLY A 97 24.80 -9.70 -11.40
C GLY A 97 23.96 -8.47 -11.65
N CYS A 98 23.01 -8.57 -12.58
CA CYS A 98 22.05 -7.53 -12.86
C CYS A 98 21.16 -7.24 -11.64
N ALA A 99 20.67 -8.26 -10.94
CA ALA A 99 19.87 -8.10 -9.74
C ALA A 99 20.61 -7.37 -8.61
N GLU A 100 21.90 -7.67 -8.41
CA GLU A 100 22.75 -6.99 -7.44
C GLU A 100 23.01 -5.52 -7.84
N ALA A 101 23.30 -5.26 -9.11
CA ALA A 101 23.49 -3.91 -9.63
C ALA A 101 22.23 -3.05 -9.46
N LEU A 102 21.04 -3.60 -9.76
CA LEU A 102 19.76 -2.91 -9.58
C LEU A 102 19.47 -2.57 -8.10
N LYS A 103 19.80 -3.49 -7.17
CA LYS A 103 19.70 -3.21 -5.72
C LYS A 103 20.62 -2.06 -5.31
N GLY A 104 21.78 -1.95 -5.93
CA GLY A 104 22.74 -0.87 -5.75
C GLY A 104 22.33 0.46 -6.42
N GLY A 105 21.18 0.49 -7.12
CA GLY A 105 20.65 1.70 -7.77
C GLY A 105 21.12 1.90 -9.22
N ALA A 106 21.76 0.91 -9.84
CA ALA A 106 22.12 0.93 -11.25
C ALA A 106 20.89 0.80 -12.16
N SER A 107 21.04 1.19 -13.41
CA SER A 107 20.02 1.02 -14.44
C SER A 107 20.01 -0.41 -14.99
N LEU A 108 18.81 -0.88 -15.39
CA LEU A 108 18.68 -2.15 -16.10
C LEU A 108 19.32 -2.06 -17.49
N LEU A 109 20.24 -3.00 -17.79
CA LEU A 109 20.84 -3.16 -19.10
C LEU A 109 20.30 -4.45 -19.75
N ALA A 110 20.10 -4.40 -21.07
CA ALA A 110 19.61 -5.55 -21.82
C ALA A 110 20.48 -6.81 -21.67
N ALA A 111 21.80 -6.63 -21.49
CA ALA A 111 22.75 -7.72 -21.29
C ALA A 111 22.48 -8.56 -20.00
N GLY A 112 21.82 -7.99 -19.00
CA GLY A 112 21.46 -8.68 -17.77
C GLY A 112 20.07 -9.34 -17.81
N VAL A 113 19.31 -9.21 -18.90
CA VAL A 113 17.98 -9.81 -19.05
C VAL A 113 18.10 -11.22 -19.64
N VAL A 114 17.64 -12.22 -18.87
CA VAL A 114 17.67 -13.64 -19.28
C VAL A 114 16.30 -14.19 -19.69
N GLY A 115 15.22 -13.43 -19.49
CA GLY A 115 13.89 -13.83 -19.93
C GLY A 115 12.90 -12.69 -19.84
N VAL A 116 11.88 -12.76 -20.72
CA VAL A 116 10.82 -11.75 -20.83
C VAL A 116 9.49 -12.48 -20.98
N SER A 117 8.45 -12.05 -20.25
CA SER A 117 7.08 -12.52 -20.41
C SER A 117 6.11 -11.37 -20.25
N GLY A 118 4.97 -11.40 -20.97
CA GLY A 118 3.97 -10.33 -20.98
C GLY A 118 3.98 -9.50 -22.25
N GLN A 119 3.21 -8.38 -22.24
CA GLN A 119 3.10 -7.46 -23.37
C GLN A 119 3.70 -6.11 -22.99
N PHE A 120 4.80 -5.76 -23.63
CA PHE A 120 5.46 -4.45 -23.51
C PHE A 120 5.14 -3.61 -24.74
N ARG A 121 4.77 -2.36 -24.53
CA ARG A 121 4.63 -1.34 -25.58
C ARG A 121 5.75 -0.33 -25.45
#